data_478a8e87a7c039ffb64367cfbf14c072
#
_entry.id   478a8e87a7c039ffb64367cfbf14c072
#
_cell.length_a   1.000
_cell.length_b   1.000
_cell.length_c   1.000
_cell.angle_alpha   90.00
_cell.angle_beta   90.00
_cell.angle_gamma   90.00
#
_symmetry.space_group_name_H-M   'P 1'
#
loop_
_entity.id
_entity.type
_entity.pdbx_description
1 polymer ?
#
loop_
_entity_poly.entity_id
_entity_poly.type
_entity_poly.pdbx_seq_one_letter_code
_entity_poly.pdbx_strand_id
1 'polypeptide(L)'
;MTSQKNKYYLTTSIPYANAKPHLGHAMEFIQADTLARWHRQLGDEVYFQIGTDEHGQKLFEAAEKADAEPLSFVNEMSESFVQLARDLNIDYDAFVRTTDEHDKKGAQAL
;
A
#
# COMPACT_ATOMS: atom_id res chain seq x y z
N MET A 1 17.00 -6.60 -32.93
CA MET A 1 17.82 -6.07 -31.86
C MET A 1 16.96 -5.92 -30.61
N THR A 2 17.27 -6.66 -29.57
CA THR A 2 16.54 -6.59 -28.32
C THR A 2 17.22 -5.58 -27.39
N SER A 3 16.56 -4.51 -27.06
CA SER A 3 17.02 -3.61 -26.03
C SER A 3 16.54 -4.13 -24.67
N GLN A 4 17.42 -4.11 -23.70
CA GLN A 4 17.07 -4.41 -22.33
C GLN A 4 16.15 -3.32 -21.79
N LYS A 5 15.02 -3.70 -21.18
CA LYS A 5 14.13 -2.74 -20.51
C LYS A 5 14.80 -2.25 -19.23
N ASN A 6 14.66 -0.98 -18.96
CA ASN A 6 15.00 -0.44 -17.65
C ASN A 6 14.00 -0.96 -16.63
N LYS A 7 14.47 -1.21 -15.42
CA LYS A 7 13.61 -1.58 -14.30
C LYS A 7 13.33 -0.35 -13.46
N TYR A 8 12.07 -0.16 -13.11
CA TYR A 8 11.64 0.95 -12.29
C TYR A 8 10.79 0.42 -11.14
N TYR A 9 11.28 0.60 -9.92
CA TYR A 9 10.59 0.19 -8.70
C TYR A 9 10.08 1.41 -7.98
N LEU A 10 8.79 1.40 -7.65
CA LEU A 10 8.12 2.53 -7.01
C LEU A 10 7.26 2.04 -5.87
N THR A 11 7.42 2.69 -4.71
CA THR A 11 6.53 2.49 -3.57
C THR A 11 6.00 3.82 -3.08
N THR A 12 4.83 3.78 -2.44
CA THR A 12 4.34 4.88 -1.61
C THR A 12 4.79 4.65 -0.17
N SER A 13 4.56 5.64 0.69
CA SER A 13 4.53 5.36 2.12
C SER A 13 3.44 4.32 2.41
N ILE A 14 3.60 3.58 3.49
CA ILE A 14 2.59 2.63 3.95
C ILE A 14 1.92 3.22 5.20
N PRO A 15 0.73 3.79 5.06
CA PRO A 15 0.06 4.43 6.19
C PRO A 15 -0.34 3.43 7.25
N TYR A 16 -0.42 3.88 8.49
CA TYR A 16 -0.97 3.08 9.57
C TYR A 16 -2.45 2.80 9.33
N ALA A 17 -2.85 1.55 9.53
CA ALA A 17 -4.24 1.13 9.41
C ALA A 17 -5.04 1.44 10.69
N ASN A 18 -4.87 2.65 11.25
CA ASN A 18 -5.53 3.10 12.47
C ASN A 18 -6.69 4.07 12.23
N ALA A 19 -6.91 4.46 10.99
CA ALA A 19 -7.99 5.34 10.58
C ALA A 19 -8.26 5.15 9.09
N LYS A 20 -9.39 5.66 8.64
CA LYS A 20 -9.73 5.68 7.21
C LYS A 20 -8.79 6.64 6.46
N PRO A 21 -8.57 6.40 5.16
CA PRO A 21 -7.74 7.30 4.37
C PRO A 21 -8.32 8.71 4.26
N HIS A 22 -7.45 9.68 4.06
CA HIS A 22 -7.82 11.06 3.81
C HIS A 22 -7.24 11.55 2.47
N LEU A 23 -7.51 12.81 2.15
CA LEU A 23 -7.12 13.40 0.88
C LEU A 23 -5.61 13.34 0.61
N GLY A 24 -4.79 13.44 1.65
CA GLY A 24 -3.33 13.32 1.52
C GLY A 24 -2.91 11.95 0.99
N HIS A 25 -3.55 10.88 1.44
CA HIS A 25 -3.30 9.53 0.94
C HIS A 25 -3.71 9.41 -0.54
N ALA A 26 -4.88 9.97 -0.89
CA ALA A 26 -5.35 9.98 -2.27
C ALA A 26 -4.35 10.68 -3.20
N MET A 27 -3.83 11.83 -2.77
CA MET A 27 -2.85 12.60 -3.52
C MET A 27 -1.57 11.81 -3.75
N GLU A 28 -1.04 11.17 -2.71
CA GLU A 28 0.17 10.34 -2.82
C GLU A 28 -0.03 9.19 -3.79
N PHE A 29 -1.16 8.49 -3.70
CA PHE A 29 -1.47 7.38 -4.60
C PHE A 29 -1.55 7.84 -6.05
N ILE A 30 -2.21 8.97 -6.31
CA ILE A 30 -2.34 9.53 -7.67
C ILE A 30 -0.98 9.93 -8.22
N GLN A 31 -0.13 10.57 -7.42
CA GLN A 31 1.20 10.97 -7.85
C GLN A 31 2.06 9.75 -8.20
N ALA A 32 2.06 8.73 -7.34
CA ALA A 32 2.80 7.50 -7.58
C ALA A 32 2.28 6.76 -8.82
N ASP A 33 0.96 6.65 -8.95
CA ASP A 33 0.34 6.01 -10.11
C ASP A 33 0.69 6.72 -11.42
N THR A 34 0.73 8.05 -11.40
CA THR A 34 1.12 8.87 -12.55
C THR A 34 2.56 8.53 -12.97
N LEU A 35 3.49 8.45 -12.02
CA LEU A 35 4.87 8.08 -12.30
C LEU A 35 4.98 6.65 -12.84
N ALA A 36 4.24 5.71 -12.26
CA ALA A 36 4.24 4.33 -12.72
C ALA A 36 3.73 4.22 -14.16
N ARG A 37 2.63 4.90 -14.48
CA ARG A 37 2.06 4.93 -15.84
C ARG A 37 3.02 5.58 -16.83
N TRP A 38 3.67 6.66 -16.43
CA TRP A 38 4.67 7.34 -17.26
C TRP A 38 5.80 6.40 -17.63
N HIS A 39 6.38 5.71 -16.65
CA HIS A 39 7.47 4.77 -16.90
C HIS A 39 7.04 3.57 -17.76
N ARG A 40 5.81 3.09 -17.59
CA ARG A 40 5.26 2.05 -18.47
C ARG A 40 5.16 2.52 -19.91
N GLN A 41 4.75 3.77 -20.12
CA GLN A 41 4.70 4.35 -21.47
C GLN A 41 6.07 4.51 -22.10
N LEU A 42 7.10 4.72 -21.30
CA LEU A 42 8.50 4.75 -21.78
C LEU A 42 9.04 3.35 -22.13
N GLY A 43 8.30 2.30 -21.83
CA GLY A 43 8.72 0.92 -22.07
C GLY A 43 9.51 0.31 -20.92
N ASP A 44 9.57 0.96 -19.77
CA ASP A 44 10.24 0.42 -18.59
C ASP A 44 9.46 -0.75 -18.01
N GLU A 45 10.17 -1.67 -17.38
CA GLU A 45 9.58 -2.71 -16.56
C GLU A 45 9.31 -2.14 -15.17
N VAL A 46 8.03 -1.88 -14.85
CA VAL A 46 7.63 -1.19 -13.64
C VAL A 46 7.06 -2.16 -12.61
N TYR A 47 7.52 -2.04 -11.38
CA TYR A 47 6.87 -2.67 -10.23
C TYR A 47 6.44 -1.57 -9.26
N PHE A 48 5.13 -1.44 -9.06
CA PHE A 48 4.53 -0.41 -8.22
C PHE A 48 3.79 -1.07 -7.05
N GLN A 49 4.23 -0.77 -5.85
CA GLN A 49 3.73 -1.38 -4.62
C GLN A 49 3.16 -0.31 -3.69
N ILE A 50 1.98 -0.58 -3.17
CA ILE A 50 1.35 0.20 -2.09
C ILE A 50 1.06 -0.74 -0.91
N GLY A 51 0.64 -0.20 0.21
CA GLY A 51 0.33 -1.06 1.35
C GLY A 51 -0.07 -0.31 2.59
N THR A 52 -0.23 -1.06 3.68
CA THR A 52 -0.56 -0.52 5.01
C THR A 52 0.38 -1.08 6.07
N ASP A 53 0.73 -0.23 7.03
CA ASP A 53 1.45 -0.62 8.24
C ASP A 53 0.45 -0.98 9.32
N GLU A 54 0.49 -2.22 9.78
CA GLU A 54 -0.52 -2.79 10.66
C GLU A 54 0.03 -3.16 12.04
N HIS A 55 1.21 -2.67 12.38
CA HIS A 55 1.83 -2.89 13.68
C HIS A 55 1.84 -1.60 14.50
N GLY A 56 1.90 -1.75 15.82
CA GLY A 56 2.06 -0.66 16.75
C GLY A 56 0.91 -0.49 17.73
N GLN A 57 1.22 0.15 18.84
CA GLN A 57 0.28 0.35 19.95
C GLN A 57 -0.91 1.21 19.55
N LYS A 58 -0.70 2.18 18.66
CA LYS A 58 -1.76 3.08 18.19
C LYS A 58 -2.93 2.35 17.54
N LEU A 59 -2.66 1.20 16.93
CA LEU A 59 -3.71 0.38 16.32
C LEU A 59 -4.60 -0.24 17.38
N PHE A 60 -4.01 -0.75 18.46
CA PHE A 60 -4.77 -1.29 19.58
C PHE A 60 -5.60 -0.22 20.27
N GLU A 61 -5.03 0.96 20.48
CA GLU A 61 -5.73 2.10 21.07
C GLU A 61 -6.92 2.54 20.20
N ALA A 62 -6.72 2.59 18.89
CA ALA A 62 -7.79 2.96 17.95
C ALA A 62 -8.90 1.91 17.91
N ALA A 63 -8.56 0.63 17.92
CA ALA A 63 -9.53 -0.45 17.97
C ALA A 63 -10.34 -0.41 19.28
N GLU A 64 -9.68 -0.15 20.40
CA GLU A 64 -10.32 -0.03 21.71
C GLU A 64 -11.32 1.14 21.73
N LYS A 65 -10.93 2.30 21.19
CA LYS A 65 -11.81 3.46 21.07
C LYS A 65 -13.04 3.19 20.21
N ALA A 66 -12.87 2.36 19.19
CA ALA A 66 -13.95 1.96 18.28
C ALA A 66 -14.78 0.79 18.84
N ASP A 67 -14.46 0.28 20.02
CA ASP A 67 -15.08 -0.91 20.62
C ASP A 67 -15.04 -2.12 19.67
N ALA A 68 -13.91 -2.32 19.02
CA ALA A 68 -13.71 -3.35 18.00
C ALA A 68 -12.56 -4.29 18.38
N GLU A 69 -12.65 -5.52 17.90
CA GLU A 69 -11.56 -6.48 18.03
C GLU A 69 -10.39 -6.00 17.13
N PRO A 70 -9.13 -6.00 17.63
CA PRO A 70 -8.01 -5.39 16.92
C PRO A 70 -7.79 -5.89 15.50
N LEU A 71 -7.84 -7.18 15.26
CA LEU A 71 -7.64 -7.74 13.93
C LEU A 71 -8.76 -7.34 12.95
N SER A 72 -10.01 -7.38 13.43
CA SER A 72 -11.15 -6.95 12.62
C SER A 72 -11.06 -5.46 12.28
N PHE A 73 -10.66 -4.65 13.22
CA PHE A 73 -10.47 -3.21 13.02
C PHE A 73 -9.39 -2.94 11.96
N VAL A 74 -8.25 -3.59 12.07
CA VAL A 74 -7.13 -3.43 11.14
C VAL A 74 -7.53 -3.89 9.74
N ASN A 75 -8.24 -5.02 9.63
CA ASN A 75 -8.74 -5.52 8.34
C ASN A 75 -9.68 -4.51 7.68
N GLU A 76 -10.58 -3.91 8.45
CA GLU A 76 -11.52 -2.90 7.94
C GLU A 76 -10.76 -1.65 7.47
N MET A 77 -9.81 -1.17 8.25
CA MET A 77 -9.03 0.01 7.87
C MET A 77 -8.18 -0.24 6.65
N SER A 78 -7.50 -1.38 6.58
CA SER A 78 -6.70 -1.77 5.42
C SER A 78 -7.57 -1.86 4.16
N GLU A 79 -8.74 -2.46 4.26
CA GLU A 79 -9.68 -2.57 3.14
C GLU A 79 -10.14 -1.19 2.66
N SER A 80 -10.25 -0.20 3.55
CA SER A 80 -10.61 1.15 3.14
C SER A 80 -9.53 1.79 2.25
N PHE A 81 -8.25 1.47 2.45
CA PHE A 81 -7.17 1.91 1.56
C PHE A 81 -7.20 1.18 0.22
N VAL A 82 -7.51 -0.12 0.22
CA VAL A 82 -7.72 -0.88 -1.03
C VAL A 82 -8.88 -0.27 -1.82
N GLN A 83 -9.96 0.08 -1.14
CA GLN A 83 -11.13 0.69 -1.80
C GLN A 83 -10.78 2.07 -2.36
N LEU A 84 -9.99 2.89 -1.65
CA LEU A 84 -9.51 4.16 -2.17
C LEU A 84 -8.71 3.97 -3.46
N ALA A 85 -7.79 3.02 -3.47
CA ALA A 85 -6.99 2.71 -4.66
C ALA A 85 -7.88 2.28 -5.82
N ARG A 86 -8.90 1.48 -5.54
CA ARG A 86 -9.88 1.03 -6.55
C ARG A 86 -10.68 2.20 -7.11
N ASP A 87 -11.18 3.07 -6.25
CA ASP A 87 -11.99 4.23 -6.64
C ASP A 87 -11.19 5.22 -7.49
N LEU A 88 -9.90 5.36 -7.23
CA LEU A 88 -9.00 6.22 -7.99
C LEU A 88 -8.37 5.53 -9.21
N ASN A 89 -8.73 4.27 -9.45
CA ASN A 89 -8.17 3.48 -10.56
C ASN A 89 -6.63 3.43 -10.52
N ILE A 90 -6.07 3.26 -9.34
CA ILE A 90 -4.62 3.11 -9.13
C ILE A 90 -4.17 1.75 -9.69
N ASP A 91 -3.21 1.77 -10.58
CA ASP A 91 -2.71 0.57 -11.28
C ASP A 91 -1.46 0.02 -10.60
N TYR A 92 -1.60 -0.40 -9.35
CA TYR A 92 -0.52 -1.00 -8.58
C TYR A 92 -0.36 -2.49 -8.91
N ASP A 93 0.85 -3.00 -8.72
CA ASP A 93 1.15 -4.43 -8.92
C ASP A 93 0.91 -5.24 -7.66
N ALA A 94 1.16 -4.64 -6.50
CA ALA A 94 0.97 -5.32 -5.22
C ALA A 94 0.48 -4.36 -4.14
N PHE A 95 -0.43 -4.87 -3.32
CA PHE A 95 -0.83 -4.23 -2.06
C PHE A 95 -0.30 -5.10 -0.92
N VAL A 96 0.65 -4.55 -0.14
CA VAL A 96 1.27 -5.30 0.95
C VAL A 96 0.71 -4.86 2.29
N ARG A 97 0.54 -5.83 3.17
CA ARG A 97 0.17 -5.61 4.56
C ARG A 97 1.29 -6.13 5.43
N THR A 98 1.70 -5.37 6.44
CA THR A 98 2.81 -5.81 7.29
C THR A 98 2.47 -7.04 8.13
N THR A 99 1.19 -7.42 8.20
CA THR A 99 0.74 -8.67 8.81
C THR A 99 0.72 -9.87 7.85
N ASP A 100 0.99 -9.66 6.56
CA ASP A 100 1.03 -10.75 5.57
C ASP A 100 2.20 -11.68 5.82
N GLU A 101 2.00 -12.96 5.50
CA GLU A 101 3.04 -13.98 5.63
C GLU A 101 4.29 -13.65 4.80
N HIS A 102 4.09 -13.10 3.61
CA HIS A 102 5.20 -12.68 2.74
C HIS A 102 6.07 -11.62 3.41
N ASP A 103 5.46 -10.62 4.02
CA ASP A 103 6.18 -9.54 4.71
C ASP A 103 6.91 -10.09 5.94
N LYS A 104 6.24 -10.92 6.74
CA LYS A 104 6.82 -11.57 7.90
C LYS A 104 8.04 -12.41 7.55
N LYS A 105 7.96 -13.20 6.49
CA LYS A 105 9.07 -14.02 6.01
C LYS A 105 10.24 -13.17 5.53
N GLY A 106 9.96 -12.07 4.84
CA GLY A 106 10.99 -11.13 4.43
C GLY A 106 11.72 -10.51 5.61
N ALA A 107 10.98 -10.06 6.62
CA ALA A 107 11.56 -9.50 7.84
C ALA A 107 12.40 -10.52 8.61
N GLN A 108 11.92 -11.77 8.70
CA GLN A 108 12.64 -12.84 9.41
C GLN A 108 13.92 -13.27 8.68
N ALA A 109 14.00 -13.07 7.36
CA ALA A 109 15.17 -13.42 6.58
C ALA A 109 16.32 -12.43 6.72
N LEU A 110 16.07 -11.26 7.28
CA LEU A 110 17.10 -10.26 7.55
C LEU A 110 17.85 -10.58 8.85
#